data_f2736f9da88fe444dfb804969e07cf38
#
_entry.id   f2736f9da88fe444dfb804969e07cf38
#
_cell.length_a   1.000
_cell.length_b   1.000
_cell.length_c   1.000
_cell.angle_alpha   90.00
_cell.angle_beta   90.00
_cell.angle_gamma   90.00
#
_symmetry.space_group_name_H-M   'P 1'
#
loop_
_entity.id
_entity.type
_entity.pdbx_description
1 polymer ?
#
loop_
_entity_poly.entity_id
_entity_poly.type
_entity_poly.pdbx_seq_one_letter_code
_entity_poly.pdbx_strand_id
1 'polypeptide(L)'
;FENRKYHLLKCLYLQDKKSSFYDQLDYLIIKGEIHPLIGSLGCRSVLKYGIERPNLFCKDPLNYLLKTQLNEQYDFEKIFIKTAKKILNKDRILNKKQGLLTNGYQTSGNLFSLERDLTENIEKIIRLAIENYLVFFKDSEEGFITSWPTTYSLYGWLVSMKSGGKLRPHMHEKGWISGSIYLNVPSKSKIDSGNLVVCIEDDDLAGTNINQTKSIDVITGNLCLFPASLLHYTIPFESEEERIVLAFDVVPKY
;
A
#
# COMPACT_ATOMS: atom_id res chain seq x y z
N PHE A 1 -22.77 1.89 -6.26
CA PHE A 1 -22.86 2.83 -7.42
C PHE A 1 -21.92 4.05 -7.29
N GLU A 2 -21.42 4.38 -6.12
CA GLU A 2 -20.57 5.54 -5.88
C GLU A 2 -19.24 5.54 -6.64
N ASN A 3 -18.64 4.39 -6.86
CA ASN A 3 -17.31 4.28 -7.48
C ASN A 3 -17.30 4.32 -9.02
N ARG A 4 -18.47 4.44 -9.70
CA ARG A 4 -18.53 4.41 -11.19
C ARG A 4 -17.69 5.51 -11.83
N LYS A 5 -17.69 6.71 -11.26
CA LYS A 5 -16.96 7.88 -11.77
C LYS A 5 -15.44 7.65 -11.76
N TYR A 6 -14.92 6.96 -10.75
CA TYR A 6 -13.50 6.63 -10.64
C TYR A 6 -13.10 5.50 -11.57
N HIS A 7 -13.96 4.48 -11.71
CA HIS A 7 -13.75 3.40 -12.67
C HIS A 7 -13.82 3.89 -14.11
N LEU A 8 -14.69 4.85 -14.40
CA LEU A 8 -14.71 5.50 -15.73
C LEU A 8 -13.38 6.17 -16.03
N LEU A 9 -12.87 6.99 -15.10
CA LEU A 9 -11.56 7.64 -15.25
C LEU A 9 -10.45 6.61 -15.53
N LYS A 10 -10.42 5.51 -14.75
CA LYS A 10 -9.46 4.42 -14.95
C LYS A 10 -9.61 3.75 -16.32
N CYS A 11 -10.83 3.45 -16.76
CA CYS A 11 -11.06 2.86 -18.07
C CYS A 11 -10.60 3.76 -19.21
N LEU A 12 -10.86 5.07 -19.13
CA LEU A 12 -10.43 6.04 -20.13
C LEU A 12 -8.90 6.13 -20.21
N TYR A 13 -8.22 6.12 -19.05
CA TYR A 13 -6.76 6.07 -18.97
C TYR A 13 -6.18 4.81 -19.63
N LEU A 14 -6.72 3.63 -19.27
CA LEU A 14 -6.25 2.34 -19.79
C LEU A 14 -6.51 2.16 -21.29
N GLN A 15 -7.59 2.76 -21.82
CA GLN A 15 -7.93 2.75 -23.24
C GLN A 15 -7.22 3.85 -24.04
N ASP A 16 -6.33 4.61 -23.41
CA ASP A 16 -5.63 5.73 -24.04
C ASP A 16 -6.55 6.81 -24.66
N LYS A 17 -7.74 7.00 -24.06
CA LYS A 17 -8.71 8.01 -24.47
C LYS A 17 -8.36 9.38 -23.84
N LYS A 18 -7.23 9.97 -24.27
CA LYS A 18 -6.61 11.15 -23.66
C LYS A 18 -7.59 12.30 -23.42
N SER A 19 -8.34 12.75 -24.46
CA SER A 19 -9.29 13.86 -24.31
C SER A 19 -10.35 13.55 -23.28
N SER A 20 -11.07 12.44 -23.42
CA SER A 20 -12.14 12.04 -22.49
C SER A 20 -11.62 11.78 -21.08
N PHE A 21 -10.37 11.31 -20.95
CA PHE A 21 -9.72 11.16 -19.64
C PHE A 21 -9.58 12.51 -18.94
N TYR A 22 -9.08 13.55 -19.65
CA TYR A 22 -8.94 14.88 -19.05
C TYR A 22 -10.28 15.55 -18.80
N ASP A 23 -11.28 15.39 -19.68
CA ASP A 23 -12.65 15.87 -19.45
C ASP A 23 -13.22 15.30 -18.14
N GLN A 24 -13.03 13.98 -17.91
CA GLN A 24 -13.48 13.30 -16.68
C GLN A 24 -12.64 13.71 -15.46
N LEU A 25 -11.32 13.84 -15.61
CA LEU A 25 -10.42 14.27 -14.52
C LEU A 25 -10.76 15.70 -14.08
N ASP A 26 -10.88 16.64 -15.02
CA ASP A 26 -11.23 18.03 -14.75
C ASP A 26 -12.61 18.13 -14.08
N TYR A 27 -13.59 17.32 -14.50
CA TYR A 27 -14.90 17.23 -13.83
C TYR A 27 -14.76 16.80 -12.37
N LEU A 28 -13.95 15.79 -12.07
CA LEU A 28 -13.75 15.30 -10.70
C LEU A 28 -13.01 16.33 -9.83
N ILE A 29 -12.03 17.04 -10.40
CA ILE A 29 -11.31 18.13 -9.72
C ILE A 29 -12.27 19.28 -9.38
N ILE A 30 -13.09 19.72 -10.31
CA ILE A 30 -14.09 20.79 -10.10
C ILE A 30 -15.09 20.38 -9.00
N LYS A 31 -15.42 19.09 -8.88
CA LYS A 31 -16.28 18.57 -7.80
C LYS A 31 -15.57 18.43 -6.46
N GLY A 32 -14.28 18.73 -6.38
CA GLY A 32 -13.50 18.61 -5.15
C GLY A 32 -13.29 17.16 -4.69
N GLU A 33 -13.27 16.21 -5.62
CA GLU A 33 -13.16 14.79 -5.30
C GLU A 33 -11.73 14.43 -4.88
N ILE A 34 -11.57 14.05 -3.62
CA ILE A 34 -10.30 13.60 -3.04
C ILE A 34 -10.33 12.07 -2.95
N HIS A 35 -9.56 11.39 -3.79
CA HIS A 35 -9.57 9.93 -3.87
C HIS A 35 -8.22 9.39 -4.35
N PRO A 36 -7.67 8.31 -3.76
CA PRO A 36 -6.34 7.78 -4.11
C PRO A 36 -6.21 7.38 -5.58
N LEU A 37 -7.26 6.83 -6.19
CA LEU A 37 -7.22 6.47 -7.61
C LEU A 37 -7.14 7.71 -8.52
N ILE A 38 -7.82 8.80 -8.18
CA ILE A 38 -7.70 10.08 -8.92
C ILE A 38 -6.27 10.60 -8.78
N GLY A 39 -5.73 10.61 -7.55
CA GLY A 39 -4.36 11.02 -7.28
C GLY A 39 -3.34 10.22 -8.06
N SER A 40 -3.47 8.89 -8.06
CA SER A 40 -2.59 7.99 -8.81
C SER A 40 -2.64 8.26 -10.31
N LEU A 41 -3.84 8.30 -10.89
CA LEU A 41 -4.01 8.53 -12.32
C LEU A 41 -3.59 9.95 -12.74
N GLY A 42 -3.77 10.95 -11.86
CA GLY A 42 -3.28 12.30 -12.05
C GLY A 42 -1.76 12.32 -12.22
N CYS A 43 -1.00 11.76 -11.28
CA CYS A 43 0.46 11.66 -11.38
C CYS A 43 0.91 10.88 -12.62
N ARG A 44 0.30 9.72 -12.89
CA ARG A 44 0.63 8.87 -14.04
C ARG A 44 0.31 9.53 -15.37
N SER A 45 -0.75 10.33 -15.45
CA SER A 45 -1.12 11.04 -16.68
C SER A 45 -0.13 12.14 -17.04
N VAL A 46 0.50 12.77 -16.06
CA VAL A 46 1.61 13.72 -16.31
C VAL A 46 2.76 13.02 -17.01
N LEU A 47 3.14 11.83 -16.53
CA LEU A 47 4.21 11.04 -17.12
C LEU A 47 3.86 10.57 -18.54
N LYS A 48 2.64 10.08 -18.71
CA LYS A 48 2.18 9.51 -19.99
C LYS A 48 1.90 10.56 -21.05
N TYR A 49 1.31 11.69 -20.67
CA TYR A 49 0.78 12.67 -21.64
C TYR A 49 1.46 14.05 -21.57
N GLY A 50 2.29 14.31 -20.55
CA GLY A 50 2.97 15.59 -20.35
C GLY A 50 2.04 16.75 -19.97
N ILE A 51 0.83 16.48 -19.46
CA ILE A 51 -0.15 17.51 -19.11
C ILE A 51 -0.42 17.47 -17.62
N GLU A 52 -0.03 18.52 -16.91
CA GLU A 52 -0.26 18.67 -15.47
C GLU A 52 -1.69 19.16 -15.19
N ARG A 53 -2.29 18.63 -14.14
CA ARG A 53 -3.56 19.04 -13.54
C ARG A 53 -3.42 19.07 -12.02
N PRO A 54 -4.22 19.88 -11.31
CA PRO A 54 -4.26 19.84 -9.84
C PRO A 54 -4.54 18.44 -9.34
N ASN A 55 -3.70 17.96 -8.42
CA ASN A 55 -3.91 16.67 -7.76
C ASN A 55 -4.42 16.92 -6.36
N LEU A 56 -5.73 16.74 -6.16
CA LEU A 56 -6.39 17.03 -4.88
C LEU A 56 -6.10 15.97 -3.80
N PHE A 57 -5.55 14.81 -4.16
CA PHE A 57 -5.20 13.79 -3.17
C PHE A 57 -3.75 13.97 -2.69
N CYS A 58 -2.78 13.79 -3.59
CA CYS A 58 -1.35 13.96 -3.29
C CYS A 58 -0.56 14.15 -4.59
N LYS A 59 0.10 15.31 -4.72
CA LYS A 59 0.90 15.66 -5.90
C LYS A 59 2.22 14.89 -5.93
N ASP A 60 2.91 14.84 -4.78
CA ASP A 60 4.24 14.26 -4.64
C ASP A 60 4.25 13.05 -3.67
N PRO A 61 3.51 11.95 -3.99
CA PRO A 61 3.23 10.88 -3.02
C PRO A 61 4.48 10.14 -2.53
N LEU A 62 5.57 10.14 -3.29
CA LEU A 62 6.84 9.53 -2.87
C LEU A 62 7.49 10.23 -1.67
N ASN A 63 7.15 11.50 -1.40
CA ASN A 63 7.68 12.24 -0.25
C ASN A 63 7.00 11.84 1.08
N TYR A 64 5.89 11.11 1.00
CA TYR A 64 5.08 10.70 2.15
C TYR A 64 5.25 9.23 2.52
N LEU A 65 6.35 8.62 2.12
CA LEU A 65 6.74 7.30 2.62
C LEU A 65 7.47 7.47 3.96
N LEU A 66 6.96 6.80 5.00
CA LEU A 66 7.59 6.75 6.32
C LEU A 66 7.91 5.29 6.68
N LYS A 67 9.17 5.02 7.04
CA LYS A 67 9.62 3.73 7.58
C LYS A 67 10.00 3.89 9.05
N THR A 68 9.46 3.04 9.91
CA THR A 68 9.77 3.00 11.34
C THR A 68 10.14 1.58 11.78
N GLN A 69 10.80 1.47 12.95
CA GLN A 69 11.27 0.21 13.51
C GLN A 69 10.43 -0.14 14.75
N LEU A 70 9.62 -1.18 14.68
CA LEU A 70 8.72 -1.57 15.77
C LEU A 70 9.38 -2.44 16.84
N ASN A 71 10.36 -3.27 16.48
CA ASN A 71 11.03 -4.17 17.42
C ASN A 71 11.91 -3.45 18.44
N GLU A 72 12.23 -2.18 18.25
CA GLU A 72 12.89 -1.33 19.24
C GLU A 72 11.92 -0.78 20.28
N GLN A 73 10.61 -0.77 19.98
CA GLN A 73 9.59 -0.14 20.81
C GLN A 73 8.67 -1.15 21.52
N TYR A 74 8.55 -2.37 20.95
CA TYR A 74 7.60 -3.38 21.39
C TYR A 74 8.24 -4.76 21.48
N ASP A 75 7.66 -5.67 22.29
CA ASP A 75 7.96 -7.10 22.25
C ASP A 75 7.42 -7.70 20.93
N PHE A 76 8.20 -7.48 19.87
CA PHE A 76 7.82 -7.78 18.50
C PHE A 76 7.55 -9.28 18.30
N GLU A 77 8.39 -10.13 18.90
CA GLU A 77 8.21 -11.60 18.83
C GLU A 77 6.85 -12.02 19.41
N LYS A 78 6.51 -11.52 20.61
CA LYS A 78 5.28 -11.88 21.29
C LYS A 78 4.04 -11.33 20.59
N ILE A 79 4.06 -10.05 20.23
CA ILE A 79 2.88 -9.33 19.72
C ILE A 79 2.61 -9.68 18.25
N PHE A 80 3.64 -9.71 17.43
CA PHE A 80 3.48 -9.83 15.99
C PHE A 80 3.77 -11.23 15.47
N ILE A 81 4.97 -11.78 15.74
CA ILE A 81 5.41 -13.05 15.14
C ILE A 81 4.59 -14.22 15.66
N LYS A 82 4.45 -14.37 16.99
CA LYS A 82 3.65 -15.46 17.58
C LYS A 82 2.18 -15.37 17.19
N THR A 83 1.64 -14.16 17.09
CA THR A 83 0.27 -13.92 16.63
C THR A 83 0.09 -14.35 15.18
N ALA A 84 0.97 -13.92 14.29
CA ALA A 84 0.92 -14.33 12.88
C ALA A 84 1.04 -15.85 12.70
N LYS A 85 1.97 -16.50 13.42
CA LYS A 85 2.11 -17.97 13.43
C LYS A 85 0.84 -18.66 13.88
N LYS A 86 0.19 -18.18 14.97
CA LYS A 86 -1.09 -18.72 15.42
C LYS A 86 -2.19 -18.60 14.39
N ILE A 87 -2.23 -17.47 13.69
CA ILE A 87 -3.20 -17.20 12.63
C ILE A 87 -2.95 -18.13 11.44
N LEU A 88 -1.73 -18.18 10.91
CA LEU A 88 -1.37 -18.98 9.74
C LEU A 88 -1.55 -20.49 9.95
N ASN A 89 -1.44 -20.97 11.19
CA ASN A 89 -1.63 -22.38 11.55
C ASN A 89 -3.11 -22.79 11.78
N LYS A 90 -4.07 -21.87 11.60
CA LYS A 90 -5.50 -22.20 11.73
C LYS A 90 -6.02 -22.82 10.44
N ASP A 91 -6.62 -24.01 10.52
CA ASP A 91 -7.25 -24.71 9.39
C ASP A 91 -8.36 -23.90 8.69
N ARG A 92 -8.94 -22.93 9.40
CA ARG A 92 -10.05 -22.09 8.92
C ARG A 92 -9.59 -20.89 8.08
N ILE A 93 -8.31 -20.59 8.03
CA ILE A 93 -7.82 -19.46 7.26
C ILE A 93 -7.72 -19.87 5.80
N LEU A 94 -8.66 -19.37 5.02
CA LEU A 94 -8.66 -19.58 3.58
C LEU A 94 -7.48 -18.83 2.97
N ASN A 95 -6.47 -19.58 2.56
CA ASN A 95 -5.37 -19.05 1.79
C ASN A 95 -5.85 -18.76 0.36
N LYS A 96 -5.84 -17.51 -0.03
CA LYS A 96 -6.25 -17.08 -1.36
C LYS A 96 -5.02 -16.95 -2.26
N LYS A 97 -5.04 -17.64 -3.39
CA LYS A 97 -4.13 -17.32 -4.51
C LYS A 97 -4.56 -15.97 -5.09
N GLN A 98 -3.63 -15.03 -5.10
CA GLN A 98 -3.85 -13.70 -5.67
C GLN A 98 -3.09 -13.62 -7.01
N GLY A 99 -3.75 -13.16 -8.08
CA GLY A 99 -3.20 -13.16 -9.43
C GLY A 99 -1.93 -12.32 -9.64
N LEU A 100 -1.64 -11.38 -8.72
CA LEU A 100 -0.44 -10.55 -8.75
C LEU A 100 0.72 -11.16 -7.94
N LEU A 101 0.42 -12.16 -7.10
CA LEU A 101 1.39 -12.81 -6.21
C LEU A 101 1.92 -14.09 -6.84
N THR A 102 3.23 -14.19 -6.98
CA THR A 102 3.95 -15.38 -7.44
C THR A 102 4.62 -16.04 -6.24
N ASN A 103 4.64 -17.38 -6.21
CA ASN A 103 5.27 -18.21 -5.16
C ASN A 103 4.88 -17.79 -3.73
N GLY A 104 3.59 -17.51 -3.54
CA GLY A 104 3.07 -17.11 -2.24
C GLY A 104 1.56 -17.23 -2.16
N TYR A 105 1.04 -16.91 -0.99
CA TYR A 105 -0.39 -16.84 -0.70
C TYR A 105 -0.68 -15.69 0.27
N GLN A 106 -1.93 -15.30 0.35
CA GLN A 106 -2.40 -14.35 1.35
C GLN A 106 -3.64 -14.88 2.06
N THR A 107 -3.87 -14.41 3.28
CA THR A 107 -5.12 -14.69 3.99
C THR A 107 -6.29 -13.98 3.34
N SER A 108 -7.48 -14.58 3.42
CA SER A 108 -8.72 -13.99 2.89
C SER A 108 -9.45 -13.19 3.96
N GLY A 109 -10.11 -12.12 3.52
CA GLY A 109 -10.93 -11.27 4.39
C GLY A 109 -10.10 -10.28 5.21
N ASN A 110 -10.78 -9.58 6.13
CA ASN A 110 -10.13 -8.62 7.01
C ASN A 110 -9.69 -9.30 8.31
N LEU A 111 -8.40 -9.40 8.51
CA LEU A 111 -7.79 -10.06 9.65
C LEU A 111 -8.21 -9.44 11.00
N PHE A 112 -8.32 -8.12 11.07
CA PHE A 112 -8.73 -7.39 12.27
C PHE A 112 -10.19 -7.65 12.67
N SER A 113 -11.03 -8.08 11.73
CA SER A 113 -12.40 -8.49 12.03
C SER A 113 -12.52 -9.97 12.32
N LEU A 114 -11.81 -10.81 11.57
CA LEU A 114 -11.89 -12.28 11.66
C LEU A 114 -11.14 -12.85 12.88
N GLU A 115 -10.04 -12.20 13.26
CA GLU A 115 -9.13 -12.63 14.32
C GLU A 115 -8.96 -11.55 15.40
N ARG A 116 -10.04 -10.88 15.74
CA ARG A 116 -10.05 -9.68 16.60
C ARG A 116 -9.31 -9.91 17.93
N ASP A 117 -9.58 -11.01 18.62
CA ASP A 117 -8.97 -11.30 19.92
C ASP A 117 -7.44 -11.46 19.86
N LEU A 118 -6.93 -11.93 18.72
CA LEU A 118 -5.49 -12.08 18.48
C LEU A 118 -4.83 -10.80 17.98
N THR A 119 -5.56 -9.94 17.28
CA THR A 119 -5.01 -8.79 16.56
C THR A 119 -5.25 -7.45 17.26
N GLU A 120 -5.99 -7.41 18.37
CA GLU A 120 -6.32 -6.17 19.08
C GLU A 120 -5.09 -5.31 19.42
N ASN A 121 -4.04 -5.93 19.96
CA ASN A 121 -2.81 -5.19 20.29
C ASN A 121 -2.07 -4.70 19.03
N ILE A 122 -2.06 -5.49 17.96
CA ILE A 122 -1.49 -5.09 16.68
C ILE A 122 -2.27 -3.90 16.11
N GLU A 123 -3.59 -3.95 16.15
CA GLU A 123 -4.45 -2.86 15.70
C GLU A 123 -4.18 -1.56 16.47
N LYS A 124 -4.05 -1.62 17.79
CA LYS A 124 -3.70 -0.46 18.64
C LYS A 124 -2.36 0.16 18.24
N ILE A 125 -1.34 -0.67 18.00
CA ILE A 125 -0.01 -0.20 17.58
C ILE A 125 -0.08 0.44 16.18
N ILE A 126 -0.81 -0.15 15.25
CA ILE A 126 -1.00 0.42 13.91
C ILE A 126 -1.70 1.79 14.01
N ARG A 127 -2.74 1.92 14.82
CA ARG A 127 -3.44 3.21 15.02
C ARG A 127 -2.52 4.28 15.58
N LEU A 128 -1.72 3.95 16.58
CA LEU A 128 -0.71 4.88 17.11
C LEU A 128 0.34 5.26 16.05
N ALA A 129 0.78 4.30 15.24
CA ALA A 129 1.72 4.59 14.15
C ALA A 129 1.11 5.52 13.08
N ILE A 130 -0.20 5.39 12.80
CA ILE A 130 -0.94 6.29 11.91
C ILE A 130 -1.04 7.70 12.52
N GLU A 131 -1.33 7.81 13.81
CA GLU A 131 -1.34 9.10 14.52
C GLU A 131 0.03 9.77 14.45
N ASN A 132 1.11 9.03 14.70
CA ASN A 132 2.49 9.53 14.57
C ASN A 132 2.82 9.95 13.13
N TYR A 133 2.33 9.22 12.13
CA TYR A 133 2.46 9.57 10.71
C TYR A 133 1.79 10.93 10.42
N LEU A 134 0.57 11.14 10.91
CA LEU A 134 -0.14 12.40 10.75
C LEU A 134 0.56 13.57 11.46
N VAL A 135 1.09 13.32 12.66
CA VAL A 135 1.89 14.32 13.39
C VAL A 135 3.17 14.67 12.63
N PHE A 136 3.85 13.66 12.04
CA PHE A 136 5.07 13.89 11.26
C PHE A 136 4.81 14.75 10.02
N PHE A 137 3.68 14.58 9.36
CA PHE A 137 3.29 15.32 8.16
C PHE A 137 2.25 16.43 8.42
N LYS A 138 2.10 16.90 9.66
CA LYS A 138 1.06 17.87 10.07
C LYS A 138 1.07 19.19 9.30
N ASP A 139 2.24 19.62 8.81
CA ASP A 139 2.43 20.86 8.09
C ASP A 139 2.25 20.70 6.56
N SER A 140 1.80 19.52 6.11
CA SER A 140 1.53 19.25 4.71
C SER A 140 0.19 19.84 4.27
N GLU A 141 0.17 20.42 3.07
CA GLU A 141 -1.03 20.94 2.40
C GLU A 141 -1.69 19.89 1.47
N GLU A 142 -1.12 18.69 1.35
CA GLU A 142 -1.65 17.62 0.51
C GLU A 142 -3.02 17.12 1.00
N GLY A 143 -3.94 16.93 0.08
CA GLY A 143 -5.34 16.63 0.41
C GLY A 143 -5.53 15.36 1.23
N PHE A 144 -4.69 14.33 1.05
CA PHE A 144 -4.79 13.10 1.85
C PHE A 144 -4.42 13.31 3.34
N ILE A 145 -3.70 14.38 3.68
CA ILE A 145 -3.43 14.81 5.06
C ILE A 145 -4.51 15.76 5.54
N THR A 146 -4.77 16.85 4.78
CA THR A 146 -5.70 17.92 5.19
C THR A 146 -7.16 17.48 5.21
N SER A 147 -7.50 16.47 4.41
CA SER A 147 -8.86 15.86 4.35
C SER A 147 -8.87 14.45 4.93
N TRP A 148 -8.09 14.21 5.99
CA TRP A 148 -8.05 12.92 6.65
C TRP A 148 -9.47 12.47 7.07
N PRO A 149 -9.84 11.19 6.81
CA PRO A 149 -11.17 10.69 7.12
C PRO A 149 -11.43 10.70 8.63
N THR A 150 -12.53 11.32 9.05
CA THR A 150 -12.93 11.43 10.47
C THR A 150 -13.15 10.05 11.10
N THR A 151 -13.62 9.10 10.31
CA THR A 151 -13.77 7.69 10.74
C THR A 151 -13.21 6.76 9.68
N TYR A 152 -12.47 5.73 10.13
CA TYR A 152 -11.91 4.71 9.25
C TYR A 152 -11.88 3.34 9.92
N SER A 153 -11.79 2.30 9.10
CA SER A 153 -11.46 0.95 9.54
C SER A 153 -10.08 0.56 9.04
N LEU A 154 -9.42 -0.34 9.77
CA LEU A 154 -8.25 -1.04 9.27
C LEU A 154 -8.70 -2.31 8.54
N TYR A 155 -8.17 -2.53 7.36
CA TYR A 155 -8.34 -3.76 6.61
C TYR A 155 -6.98 -4.42 6.42
N GLY A 156 -6.75 -5.58 7.03
CA GLY A 156 -5.44 -6.22 7.05
C GLY A 156 -5.48 -7.68 6.63
N TRP A 157 -4.36 -8.15 6.11
CA TRP A 157 -4.13 -9.55 5.70
C TRP A 157 -2.65 -9.91 5.82
N LEU A 158 -2.38 -11.19 6.03
CA LEU A 158 -1.02 -11.73 6.00
C LEU A 158 -0.68 -12.17 4.57
N VAL A 159 0.54 -11.87 4.16
CA VAL A 159 1.14 -12.33 2.89
C VAL A 159 2.36 -13.18 3.24
N SER A 160 2.40 -14.42 2.77
CA SER A 160 3.57 -15.29 2.86
C SER A 160 4.08 -15.61 1.47
N MET A 161 5.39 -15.47 1.27
CA MET A 161 6.10 -15.75 0.02
C MET A 161 7.27 -16.70 0.27
N LYS A 162 7.45 -17.65 -0.64
CA LYS A 162 8.61 -18.55 -0.70
C LYS A 162 9.67 -18.00 -1.66
N SER A 163 10.80 -18.68 -1.77
CA SER A 163 11.88 -18.35 -2.71
C SER A 163 11.34 -18.06 -4.12
N GLY A 164 11.86 -17.03 -4.78
CA GLY A 164 11.35 -16.52 -6.06
C GLY A 164 10.02 -15.77 -5.94
N GLY A 165 9.51 -15.58 -4.72
CA GLY A 165 8.27 -14.86 -4.45
C GLY A 165 8.36 -13.40 -4.86
N LYS A 166 7.32 -12.93 -5.56
CA LYS A 166 7.18 -11.52 -5.96
C LYS A 166 5.72 -11.12 -5.97
N LEU A 167 5.49 -9.85 -5.76
CA LEU A 167 4.19 -9.21 -5.94
C LEU A 167 4.35 -8.16 -7.03
N ARG A 168 3.49 -8.20 -8.05
CA ARG A 168 3.54 -7.24 -9.16
C ARG A 168 3.05 -5.86 -8.73
N PRO A 169 3.44 -4.78 -9.45
CA PRO A 169 2.98 -3.43 -9.17
C PRO A 169 1.47 -3.33 -9.11
N HIS A 170 0.95 -2.76 -8.03
CA HIS A 170 -0.47 -2.55 -7.80
C HIS A 170 -0.69 -1.48 -6.74
N MET A 171 -1.92 -0.97 -6.67
CA MET A 171 -2.38 -0.07 -5.63
C MET A 171 -3.66 -0.59 -4.97
N HIS A 172 -3.99 -0.08 -3.81
CA HIS A 172 -5.22 -0.40 -3.10
C HIS A 172 -6.22 0.75 -3.24
N GLU A 173 -7.06 0.70 -4.26
CA GLU A 173 -7.96 1.79 -4.65
C GLU A 173 -8.95 2.24 -3.56
N LYS A 174 -9.20 1.41 -2.54
CA LYS A 174 -10.08 1.72 -1.40
C LYS A 174 -9.33 2.23 -0.18
N GLY A 175 -8.02 2.09 -0.16
CA GLY A 175 -7.18 2.56 0.93
C GLY A 175 -6.94 4.06 0.84
N TRP A 176 -6.79 4.72 1.97
CA TRP A 176 -6.32 6.10 2.08
C TRP A 176 -4.81 6.14 2.26
N ILE A 177 -4.33 5.31 3.17
CA ILE A 177 -2.94 4.95 3.38
C ILE A 177 -2.82 3.44 3.33
N SER A 178 -1.77 2.94 2.72
CA SER A 178 -1.34 1.55 2.77
C SER A 178 -0.17 1.38 3.72
N GLY A 179 -0.15 0.26 4.44
CA GLY A 179 0.92 -0.08 5.36
C GLY A 179 1.37 -1.53 5.26
N SER A 180 2.61 -1.76 5.66
CA SER A 180 3.22 -3.10 5.69
C SER A 180 4.10 -3.26 6.91
N ILE A 181 3.84 -4.27 7.74
CA ILE A 181 4.69 -4.69 8.87
C ILE A 181 5.41 -5.97 8.46
N TYR A 182 6.74 -5.93 8.50
CA TYR A 182 7.60 -7.03 8.08
C TYR A 182 7.86 -7.97 9.24
N LEU A 183 7.18 -9.13 9.22
CA LEU A 183 7.21 -10.11 10.31
C LEU A 183 8.39 -11.07 10.20
N ASN A 184 8.73 -11.47 8.98
CA ASN A 184 9.94 -12.20 8.65
C ASN A 184 10.45 -11.75 7.30
N VAL A 185 11.67 -11.23 7.28
CA VAL A 185 12.39 -10.88 6.06
C VAL A 185 13.65 -11.74 6.04
N PRO A 186 13.75 -12.70 5.12
CA PRO A 186 14.94 -13.54 4.98
C PRO A 186 16.22 -12.72 4.72
N SER A 187 17.36 -13.29 5.06
CA SER A 187 18.65 -12.69 4.70
C SER A 187 18.76 -12.52 3.19
N LYS A 188 19.29 -11.38 2.78
CA LYS A 188 19.31 -10.99 1.36
C LYS A 188 20.47 -11.65 0.63
N SER A 189 20.17 -12.33 -0.49
CA SER A 189 21.18 -12.85 -1.42
C SER A 189 21.78 -11.75 -2.32
N LYS A 190 21.01 -10.69 -2.59
CA LYS A 190 21.40 -9.48 -3.33
C LYS A 190 20.88 -8.26 -2.57
N ILE A 191 21.49 -7.10 -2.82
CA ILE A 191 21.23 -5.87 -2.06
C ILE A 191 19.73 -5.48 -2.04
N ASP A 192 19.00 -5.71 -3.14
CA ASP A 192 17.60 -5.34 -3.27
C ASP A 192 16.61 -6.50 -3.08
N SER A 193 17.11 -7.73 -2.82
CA SER A 193 16.25 -8.90 -2.65
C SER A 193 15.21 -8.70 -1.57
N GLY A 194 13.93 -8.93 -1.91
CA GLY A 194 12.81 -8.81 -0.99
C GLY A 194 12.45 -7.38 -0.59
N ASN A 195 13.08 -6.36 -1.17
CA ASN A 195 12.74 -4.97 -0.90
C ASN A 195 11.30 -4.64 -1.30
N LEU A 196 10.71 -3.69 -0.57
CA LEU A 196 9.51 -2.99 -1.01
C LEU A 196 9.92 -1.91 -2.01
N VAL A 197 9.21 -1.85 -3.12
CA VAL A 197 9.31 -0.71 -4.03
C VAL A 197 7.97 0.00 -4.08
N VAL A 198 8.01 1.33 -3.95
CA VAL A 198 6.86 2.21 -4.21
C VAL A 198 7.16 3.06 -5.44
N CYS A 199 6.17 3.23 -6.32
CA CYS A 199 6.38 3.94 -7.59
C CYS A 199 5.09 4.63 -8.05
N ILE A 200 5.26 5.59 -8.96
CA ILE A 200 4.16 6.28 -9.62
C ILE A 200 3.70 5.49 -10.85
N GLU A 201 4.63 4.87 -11.58
CA GLU A 201 4.35 4.14 -12.83
C GLU A 201 4.33 2.61 -12.65
N ASP A 202 3.67 1.95 -13.60
CA ASP A 202 3.63 0.49 -13.73
C ASP A 202 4.92 -0.03 -14.43
N ASP A 203 5.33 -1.26 -14.13
CA ASP A 203 6.60 -1.87 -14.60
C ASP A 203 6.81 -1.85 -16.12
N ASP A 204 5.75 -1.89 -16.92
CA ASP A 204 5.86 -1.89 -18.39
C ASP A 204 6.41 -0.56 -18.95
N LEU A 205 6.42 0.49 -18.13
CA LEU A 205 6.96 1.82 -18.46
C LEU A 205 8.18 2.20 -17.59
N ALA A 206 8.46 1.44 -16.54
CA ALA A 206 9.43 1.77 -15.48
C ALA A 206 10.91 1.66 -15.90
N GLY A 207 11.21 1.48 -17.15
CA GLY A 207 12.59 1.24 -17.61
C GLY A 207 13.59 2.38 -17.42
N THR A 208 13.20 3.60 -16.99
CA THR A 208 14.11 4.74 -17.17
C THR A 208 14.05 5.88 -16.14
N ASN A 209 13.14 5.94 -15.16
CA ASN A 209 13.07 7.15 -14.33
C ASN A 209 13.22 6.87 -12.84
N ILE A 210 14.47 6.92 -12.35
CA ILE A 210 14.87 6.77 -10.93
C ILE A 210 14.09 7.73 -10.01
N ASN A 211 13.65 8.88 -10.51
CA ASN A 211 12.93 9.90 -9.73
C ASN A 211 11.47 9.53 -9.41
N GLN A 212 10.94 8.44 -9.99
CA GLN A 212 9.54 8.03 -9.85
C GLN A 212 9.37 6.73 -9.07
N THR A 213 10.46 6.23 -8.50
CA THR A 213 10.52 4.96 -7.81
C THR A 213 11.41 5.07 -6.57
N LYS A 214 10.96 4.52 -5.43
CA LYS A 214 11.79 4.36 -4.23
C LYS A 214 11.85 2.88 -3.85
N SER A 215 13.05 2.29 -3.86
CA SER A 215 13.33 0.99 -3.26
C SER A 215 13.62 1.18 -1.77
N ILE A 216 12.88 0.46 -0.94
CA ILE A 216 12.99 0.53 0.51
C ILE A 216 13.63 -0.77 1.00
N ASP A 217 14.82 -0.62 1.56
CA ASP A 217 15.49 -1.69 2.27
C ASP A 217 14.69 -2.03 3.53
N VAL A 218 14.01 -3.17 3.52
CA VAL A 218 13.18 -3.64 4.63
C VAL A 218 13.84 -4.81 5.34
N ILE A 219 13.68 -4.82 6.66
CA ILE A 219 14.10 -5.89 7.56
C ILE A 219 12.94 -6.27 8.49
N THR A 220 13.06 -7.40 9.17
CA THR A 220 12.11 -7.82 10.20
C THR A 220 11.96 -6.74 11.26
N GLY A 221 10.73 -6.40 11.62
CA GLY A 221 10.40 -5.32 12.55
C GLY A 221 10.10 -3.97 11.92
N ASN A 222 10.35 -3.79 10.61
CA ASN A 222 9.97 -2.54 9.95
C ASN A 222 8.45 -2.42 9.78
N LEU A 223 7.95 -1.20 9.92
CA LEU A 223 6.66 -0.73 9.45
C LEU A 223 6.90 0.33 8.38
N CYS A 224 6.29 0.17 7.22
CA CYS A 224 6.25 1.18 6.16
C CYS A 224 4.81 1.69 6.01
N LEU A 225 4.63 3.02 5.94
CA LEU A 225 3.37 3.70 5.65
C LEU A 225 3.56 4.61 4.44
N PHE A 226 2.60 4.63 3.52
CA PHE A 226 2.64 5.46 2.32
C PHE A 226 1.25 5.72 1.76
N PRO A 227 1.04 6.82 0.99
CA PRO A 227 -0.24 7.12 0.34
C PRO A 227 -0.70 5.98 -0.55
N ALA A 228 -1.96 5.57 -0.44
CA ALA A 228 -2.51 4.47 -1.24
C ALA A 228 -2.60 4.78 -2.75
N SER A 229 -2.33 6.03 -3.15
CA SER A 229 -2.18 6.43 -4.56
C SER A 229 -0.91 5.90 -5.23
N LEU A 230 0.09 5.44 -4.46
CA LEU A 230 1.30 4.81 -4.99
C LEU A 230 1.04 3.37 -5.41
N LEU A 231 1.59 3.01 -6.55
CA LEU A 231 1.82 1.59 -6.88
C LEU A 231 2.94 1.07 -5.99
N HIS A 232 2.84 -0.22 -5.64
CA HIS A 232 3.90 -0.86 -4.88
C HIS A 232 4.04 -2.33 -5.25
N TYR A 233 5.26 -2.86 -5.07
CA TYR A 233 5.60 -4.24 -5.39
C TYR A 233 6.75 -4.77 -4.53
N THR A 234 7.02 -6.07 -4.62
CA THR A 234 8.13 -6.73 -3.94
C THR A 234 9.12 -7.27 -4.96
N ILE A 235 10.39 -6.92 -4.81
CA ILE A 235 11.49 -7.49 -5.60
C ILE A 235 11.62 -8.98 -5.25
N PRO A 236 11.78 -9.88 -6.24
CA PRO A 236 12.00 -11.29 -5.98
C PRO A 236 13.20 -11.53 -5.06
N PHE A 237 13.12 -12.56 -4.23
CA PHE A 237 14.19 -12.97 -3.33
C PHE A 237 14.42 -14.48 -3.42
N GLU A 238 15.61 -14.91 -3.02
CA GLU A 238 15.98 -16.33 -2.95
C GLU A 238 16.36 -16.66 -1.50
N SER A 239 15.65 -17.59 -0.88
CA SER A 239 15.88 -18.04 0.49
C SER A 239 15.11 -19.33 0.78
N GLU A 240 15.60 -20.15 1.69
CA GLU A 240 14.86 -21.27 2.27
C GLU A 240 13.78 -20.81 3.26
N GLU A 241 13.90 -19.58 3.78
CA GLU A 241 12.93 -18.99 4.70
C GLU A 241 11.79 -18.30 3.96
N GLU A 242 10.58 -18.36 4.54
CA GLU A 242 9.44 -17.61 4.02
C GLU A 242 9.53 -16.14 4.41
N ARG A 243 9.22 -15.23 3.46
CA ARG A 243 9.00 -13.82 3.73
C ARG A 243 7.54 -13.59 4.14
N ILE A 244 7.32 -13.09 5.35
CA ILE A 244 5.98 -12.90 5.92
C ILE A 244 5.75 -11.42 6.22
N VAL A 245 4.64 -10.88 5.73
CA VAL A 245 4.25 -9.48 5.90
C VAL A 245 2.79 -9.40 6.35
N LEU A 246 2.51 -8.55 7.33
CA LEU A 246 1.16 -8.08 7.62
C LEU A 246 0.93 -6.79 6.81
N ALA A 247 0.17 -6.89 5.74
CA ALA A 247 -0.26 -5.74 4.95
C ALA A 247 -1.60 -5.22 5.46
N PHE A 248 -1.81 -3.91 5.39
CA PHE A 248 -3.08 -3.30 5.78
C PHE A 248 -3.35 -1.98 5.05
N ASP A 249 -4.61 -1.59 5.03
CA ASP A 249 -5.08 -0.29 4.55
C ASP A 249 -5.88 0.43 5.63
N VAL A 250 -5.75 1.74 5.63
CA VAL A 250 -6.70 2.67 6.24
C VAL A 250 -7.84 2.88 5.26
N VAL A 251 -9.03 2.39 5.59
CA VAL A 251 -10.21 2.47 4.72
C VAL A 251 -11.22 3.45 5.30
N PRO A 252 -11.48 4.60 4.63
CA PRO A 252 -12.50 5.54 5.08
C PRO A 252 -13.86 4.90 5.25
N LYS A 253 -14.63 5.38 6.24
CA LYS A 253 -16.05 5.06 6.41
C LYS A 253 -16.85 6.31 6.06
N TYR A 254 -17.66 6.20 5.04
CA TYR A 254 -18.59 7.25 4.59
C TYR A 254 -19.99 6.99 5.10
#